data_dd2aa25d8c5ef6798a2d0094bce12591
#
_entry.id   dd2aa25d8c5ef6798a2d0094bce12591
#
_cell.length_a   1.000
_cell.length_b   1.000
_cell.length_c   1.000
_cell.angle_alpha   90.00
_cell.angle_beta   90.00
_cell.angle_gamma   90.00
#
_symmetry.space_group_name_H-M   'P 1'
#
loop_
_entity.id
_entity.type
_entity.pdbx_description
1 polymer ?
#
loop_
_entity_poly.entity_id
_entity_poly.type
_entity_poly.pdbx_seq_one_letter_code
_entity_poly.pdbx_strand_id
1 'polypeptide(L)'
;MKTLTRPPQTPVRPRAVAEAPRRWPKRLVAALIVVALIAATGLVVWANRVEPLTSGSVRYRIADRAADVTVRSVEALGVSGTVQTVQTHPGQTFTYRFSIRNEGRLPVQIVDVGGETSHGLIVTRRAVRMKPDLSSDPDPNTGFEPFAPFTLSSGQEAGIEMLVTVGNNTCFHERGQPYLGWYLESVTYKVLGITRHGWLDTGSEIRVTSALGACAAKA
;
A
#
# COMPACT_ATOMS: atom_id res chain seq x y z
N MET A 1 52.78 -54.51 64.41
CA MET A 1 51.86 -53.47 63.87
C MET A 1 51.33 -53.95 62.54
N LYS A 2 50.03 -54.30 62.46
CA LYS A 2 49.33 -54.74 61.22
C LYS A 2 48.53 -53.57 60.75
N THR A 3 48.92 -53.00 59.60
CA THR A 3 48.21 -51.91 58.94
C THR A 3 47.00 -52.49 58.16
N LEU A 4 45.80 -52.11 58.63
CA LEU A 4 44.52 -52.46 57.93
C LEU A 4 44.30 -51.49 56.77
N THR A 5 44.43 -51.99 55.57
CA THR A 5 44.13 -51.30 54.33
C THR A 5 42.64 -51.30 54.11
N ARG A 6 42.02 -50.12 54.02
CA ARG A 6 40.60 -49.94 53.79
C ARG A 6 40.31 -50.13 52.30
N PRO A 7 39.29 -50.89 51.91
CA PRO A 7 38.99 -51.10 50.50
C PRO A 7 38.40 -49.82 49.85
N PRO A 8 38.65 -49.59 48.53
CA PRO A 8 38.20 -48.37 47.84
C PRO A 8 36.67 -48.41 47.72
N GLN A 9 36.08 -47.28 48.14
CA GLN A 9 34.64 -47.04 47.95
C GLN A 9 34.32 -46.73 46.49
N THR A 10 33.51 -47.57 45.86
CA THR A 10 32.99 -47.35 44.51
C THR A 10 32.04 -46.14 44.48
N PRO A 11 32.22 -45.15 43.59
CA PRO A 11 31.34 -43.99 43.51
C PRO A 11 29.95 -44.42 43.09
N VAL A 12 28.97 -44.16 43.93
CA VAL A 12 27.54 -44.36 43.62
C VAL A 12 27.15 -43.31 42.59
N ARG A 13 26.93 -43.76 41.33
CA ARG A 13 26.37 -42.89 40.29
C ARG A 13 24.96 -42.45 40.69
N PRO A 14 24.66 -41.12 40.68
CA PRO A 14 23.30 -40.69 40.90
C PRO A 14 22.40 -41.25 39.79
N ARG A 15 21.35 -41.94 40.23
CA ARG A 15 20.32 -42.49 39.34
C ARG A 15 19.58 -41.30 38.72
N ALA A 16 19.72 -41.11 37.42
CA ALA A 16 18.96 -40.10 36.68
C ALA A 16 17.47 -40.41 36.89
N VAL A 17 16.77 -39.54 37.60
CA VAL A 17 15.31 -39.63 37.74
C VAL A 17 14.80 -39.21 36.34
N ALA A 18 14.33 -40.20 35.58
CA ALA A 18 13.66 -39.96 34.34
C ALA A 18 12.34 -39.18 34.65
N GLU A 19 12.30 -37.88 34.38
CA GLU A 19 11.07 -37.12 34.47
C GLU A 19 10.03 -37.74 33.55
N ALA A 20 8.98 -38.31 34.16
CA ALA A 20 7.87 -38.84 33.40
C ALA A 20 7.24 -37.75 32.54
N PRO A 21 7.03 -37.97 31.22
CA PRO A 21 6.44 -36.97 30.34
C PRO A 21 5.10 -36.54 30.93
N ARG A 22 4.99 -35.26 31.24
CA ARG A 22 3.80 -34.61 31.82
C ARG A 22 2.67 -34.73 30.81
N ARG A 23 1.83 -35.77 30.95
CA ARG A 23 0.67 -36.02 30.08
C ARG A 23 -0.38 -34.95 30.39
N TRP A 24 -0.45 -33.90 29.56
CA TRP A 24 -1.50 -32.90 29.63
C TRP A 24 -2.85 -33.59 29.45
N PRO A 25 -3.85 -33.36 30.28
CA PRO A 25 -5.16 -33.95 30.13
C PRO A 25 -5.73 -33.57 28.76
N LYS A 26 -6.16 -34.54 27.98
CA LYS A 26 -6.66 -34.35 26.59
C LYS A 26 -7.69 -33.23 26.49
N ARG A 27 -8.48 -32.99 27.55
CA ARG A 27 -9.45 -31.87 27.63
C ARG A 27 -8.80 -30.50 27.64
N LEU A 28 -7.66 -30.34 28.31
CA LEU A 28 -6.89 -29.07 28.33
C LEU A 28 -6.31 -28.76 26.94
N VAL A 29 -5.76 -29.74 26.26
CA VAL A 29 -5.25 -29.61 24.89
C VAL A 29 -6.38 -29.22 23.93
N ALA A 30 -7.51 -29.88 24.00
CA ALA A 30 -8.69 -29.56 23.19
C ALA A 30 -9.20 -28.13 23.46
N ALA A 31 -9.27 -27.71 24.72
CA ALA A 31 -9.66 -26.33 25.08
C ALA A 31 -8.70 -25.30 24.53
N LEU A 32 -7.38 -25.51 24.60
CA LEU A 32 -6.37 -24.62 24.04
C LEU A 32 -6.48 -24.50 22.52
N ILE A 33 -6.75 -25.61 21.81
CA ILE A 33 -6.97 -25.60 20.36
C ILE A 33 -8.20 -24.74 20.00
N VAL A 34 -9.31 -24.92 20.72
CA VAL A 34 -10.53 -24.13 20.49
C VAL A 34 -10.28 -22.65 20.72
N VAL A 35 -9.62 -22.29 21.81
CA VAL A 35 -9.26 -20.89 22.10
C VAL A 35 -8.35 -20.32 21.02
N ALA A 36 -7.35 -21.08 20.57
CA ALA A 36 -6.45 -20.65 19.48
C ALA A 36 -7.21 -20.45 18.16
N LEU A 37 -8.16 -21.31 17.83
CA LEU A 37 -9.01 -21.17 16.63
C LEU A 37 -9.89 -19.93 16.72
N ILE A 38 -10.53 -19.67 17.87
CA ILE A 38 -11.36 -18.47 18.08
C ILE A 38 -10.50 -17.21 17.97
N ALA A 39 -9.31 -17.20 18.57
CA ALA A 39 -8.39 -16.08 18.49
C ALA A 39 -7.90 -15.83 17.07
N ALA A 40 -7.56 -16.89 16.33
CA ALA A 40 -7.16 -16.80 14.92
C ALA A 40 -8.29 -16.26 14.04
N THR A 41 -9.51 -16.78 14.22
CA THR A 41 -10.70 -16.30 13.47
C THR A 41 -11.00 -14.84 13.81
N GLY A 42 -10.95 -14.46 15.08
CA GLY A 42 -11.14 -13.08 15.53
C GLY A 42 -10.09 -12.14 14.94
N LEU A 43 -8.82 -12.55 14.86
CA LEU A 43 -7.74 -11.79 14.25
C LEU A 43 -7.96 -11.61 12.75
N VAL A 44 -8.38 -12.65 12.03
CA VAL A 44 -8.68 -12.58 10.60
C VAL A 44 -9.87 -11.63 10.34
N VAL A 45 -10.95 -11.74 11.11
CA VAL A 45 -12.12 -10.86 10.98
C VAL A 45 -11.74 -9.40 11.29
N TRP A 46 -10.96 -9.18 12.34
CA TRP A 46 -10.47 -7.85 12.69
C TRP A 46 -9.56 -7.30 11.59
N ALA A 47 -8.56 -8.07 11.15
CA ALA A 47 -7.69 -7.68 10.05
C ALA A 47 -8.49 -7.35 8.79
N ASN A 48 -9.61 -8.04 8.54
CA ASN A 48 -10.48 -7.77 7.39
C ASN A 48 -11.33 -6.49 7.51
N ARG A 49 -11.50 -5.92 8.67
CA ARG A 49 -12.28 -4.68 8.87
C ARG A 49 -11.43 -3.42 8.96
N VAL A 50 -10.13 -3.58 9.16
CA VAL A 50 -9.22 -2.42 9.32
C VAL A 50 -8.73 -1.99 7.94
N GLU A 51 -9.02 -0.76 7.56
CA GLU A 51 -8.42 -0.06 6.42
C GLU A 51 -7.28 0.81 6.95
N PRO A 52 -6.04 0.29 6.98
CA PRO A 52 -4.93 0.98 7.61
C PRO A 52 -4.32 2.08 6.74
N LEU A 53 -4.67 2.10 5.44
CA LEU A 53 -4.10 3.03 4.48
C LEU A 53 -4.99 4.25 4.29
N THR A 54 -4.35 5.42 4.33
CA THR A 54 -4.98 6.70 4.05
C THR A 54 -4.11 7.49 3.07
N SER A 55 -4.65 8.58 2.54
CA SER A 55 -3.83 9.57 1.84
C SER A 55 -2.80 10.14 2.81
N GLY A 56 -1.60 10.28 2.31
CA GLY A 56 -0.55 10.97 3.06
C GLY A 56 -0.61 12.49 2.92
N SER A 57 0.51 13.14 3.23
CA SER A 57 0.65 14.59 3.22
C SER A 57 0.66 15.20 1.81
N VAL A 58 1.05 14.42 0.80
CA VAL A 58 1.08 14.84 -0.61
C VAL A 58 -0.17 14.38 -1.32
N ARG A 59 -1.05 15.31 -1.64
CA ARG A 59 -2.22 15.08 -2.50
C ARG A 59 -1.78 14.97 -3.97
N TYR A 60 -2.67 14.59 -4.86
CA TYR A 60 -2.40 14.59 -6.29
C TYR A 60 -1.74 15.89 -6.74
N ARG A 61 -0.57 15.75 -7.30
CA ARG A 61 0.16 16.86 -7.92
C ARG A 61 0.66 16.38 -9.27
N ILE A 62 0.24 17.08 -10.31
CA ILE A 62 0.80 16.86 -11.64
C ILE A 62 2.18 17.50 -11.63
N ALA A 63 3.19 16.65 -11.86
CA ALA A 63 4.58 17.02 -11.73
C ALA A 63 5.20 17.55 -13.02
N ASP A 64 4.53 17.29 -14.15
CA ASP A 64 5.06 17.62 -15.47
C ASP A 64 4.74 19.07 -15.83
N ARG A 65 5.80 19.87 -16.09
CA ARG A 65 5.66 21.24 -16.54
C ARG A 65 5.29 21.37 -18.02
N ALA A 66 5.42 20.27 -18.78
CA ALA A 66 5.11 20.24 -20.21
C ALA A 66 3.62 20.02 -20.50
N ALA A 67 2.84 19.59 -19.52
CA ALA A 67 1.41 19.44 -19.64
C ALA A 67 0.73 20.79 -19.33
N ASP A 68 -0.22 21.22 -20.16
CA ASP A 68 -1.10 22.35 -19.85
C ASP A 68 -2.00 21.97 -18.68
N VAL A 69 -1.57 22.32 -17.47
CA VAL A 69 -2.25 22.00 -16.22
C VAL A 69 -3.01 23.21 -15.72
N THR A 70 -4.32 23.10 -15.66
CA THR A 70 -5.17 24.06 -14.99
C THR A 70 -5.60 23.51 -13.64
N VAL A 71 -5.24 24.18 -12.56
CA VAL A 71 -5.68 23.82 -11.21
C VAL A 71 -6.89 24.69 -10.84
N ARG A 72 -8.00 24.05 -10.52
CA ARG A 72 -9.21 24.71 -10.03
C ARG A 72 -9.60 24.13 -8.69
N SER A 73 -9.90 24.99 -7.73
CA SER A 73 -10.59 24.58 -6.50
C SER A 73 -12.08 24.53 -6.79
N VAL A 74 -12.71 23.39 -6.55
CA VAL A 74 -14.15 23.20 -6.74
C VAL A 74 -14.77 22.94 -5.38
N GLU A 75 -15.71 23.77 -5.00
CA GLU A 75 -16.55 23.54 -3.86
C GLU A 75 -17.90 23.03 -4.40
N ALA A 76 -18.17 21.74 -4.26
CA ALA A 76 -19.41 21.12 -4.68
C ALA A 76 -20.04 20.40 -3.50
N LEU A 77 -21.30 20.70 -3.20
CA LEU A 77 -22.10 20.04 -2.17
C LEU A 77 -21.46 20.02 -0.76
N GLY A 78 -20.72 21.06 -0.41
CA GLY A 78 -20.08 21.17 0.92
C GLY A 78 -18.80 20.36 1.06
N VAL A 79 -18.30 19.77 -0.02
CA VAL A 79 -16.99 19.11 -0.08
C VAL A 79 -16.03 19.99 -0.86
N SER A 80 -15.03 20.54 -0.18
CA SER A 80 -13.94 21.27 -0.84
C SER A 80 -12.93 20.29 -1.39
N GLY A 81 -12.72 20.27 -2.70
CA GLY A 81 -11.72 19.47 -3.38
C GLY A 81 -10.89 20.29 -4.35
N THR A 82 -9.67 19.83 -4.61
CA THR A 82 -8.84 20.38 -5.67
C THR A 82 -9.02 19.53 -6.93
N VAL A 83 -9.36 20.17 -8.04
CA VAL A 83 -9.42 19.53 -9.35
C VAL A 83 -8.26 20.02 -10.17
N GLN A 84 -7.43 19.13 -10.67
CA GLN A 84 -6.34 19.41 -11.58
C GLN A 84 -6.73 18.89 -12.97
N THR A 85 -6.91 19.81 -13.90
CA THR A 85 -7.24 19.44 -15.29
C THR A 85 -5.96 19.45 -16.12
N VAL A 86 -5.71 18.33 -16.77
CA VAL A 86 -4.61 18.13 -17.74
C VAL A 86 -5.18 18.12 -19.12
N GLN A 87 -4.71 19.01 -19.98
CA GLN A 87 -5.02 18.98 -21.39
C GLN A 87 -3.98 18.13 -22.12
N THR A 88 -4.38 17.12 -22.84
CA THR A 88 -3.49 16.14 -23.46
C THR A 88 -3.82 15.86 -24.92
N HIS A 89 -2.86 15.26 -25.60
CA HIS A 89 -3.01 14.69 -26.94
C HIS A 89 -2.82 13.17 -26.90
N PRO A 90 -3.37 12.42 -27.87
CA PRO A 90 -3.05 11.00 -28.02
C PRO A 90 -1.54 10.75 -28.08
N GLY A 91 -1.04 9.77 -27.35
CA GLY A 91 0.38 9.45 -27.24
C GLY A 91 1.17 10.30 -26.25
N GLN A 92 0.62 11.37 -25.71
CA GLN A 92 1.28 12.22 -24.72
C GLN A 92 1.39 11.52 -23.38
N THR A 93 2.47 11.81 -22.66
CA THR A 93 2.70 11.36 -21.28
C THR A 93 2.59 12.51 -20.29
N PHE A 94 2.13 12.21 -19.08
CA PHE A 94 2.20 13.10 -17.94
C PHE A 94 2.50 12.33 -16.67
N THR A 95 3.10 13.01 -15.71
CA THR A 95 3.46 12.44 -14.41
C THR A 95 2.60 13.05 -13.33
N TYR A 96 2.03 12.19 -12.46
CA TYR A 96 1.38 12.66 -11.25
C TYR A 96 1.93 11.94 -10.02
N ARG A 97 1.76 12.58 -8.86
CA ARG A 97 2.29 12.11 -7.58
C ARG A 97 1.24 12.22 -6.49
N PHE A 98 1.26 11.27 -5.61
CA PHE A 98 0.48 11.26 -4.38
C PHE A 98 1.24 10.50 -3.29
N SER A 99 0.72 10.47 -2.08
CA SER A 99 1.34 9.69 -1.01
C SER A 99 0.35 8.79 -0.31
N ILE A 100 0.88 7.70 0.23
CA ILE A 100 0.16 6.69 0.99
C ILE A 100 0.75 6.67 2.39
N ARG A 101 -0.09 6.72 3.41
CA ARG A 101 0.29 6.64 4.81
C ARG A 101 -0.37 5.44 5.48
N ASN A 102 0.39 4.75 6.33
CA ASN A 102 -0.15 3.72 7.20
C ASN A 102 -0.54 4.33 8.55
N GLU A 103 -1.83 4.55 8.77
CA GLU A 103 -2.37 4.99 10.06
C GLU A 103 -2.73 3.82 10.99
N GLY A 104 -2.61 2.60 10.48
CA GLY A 104 -2.80 1.39 11.27
C GLY A 104 -1.65 1.15 12.27
N ARG A 105 -1.91 0.27 13.23
CA ARG A 105 -0.91 -0.12 14.24
C ARG A 105 0.06 -1.20 13.74
N LEU A 106 -0.31 -1.91 12.69
CA LEU A 106 0.47 -3.01 12.12
C LEU A 106 1.24 -2.56 10.88
N PRO A 107 2.40 -3.16 10.60
CA PRO A 107 3.07 -2.95 9.32
C PRO A 107 2.20 -3.42 8.16
N VAL A 108 2.21 -2.64 7.08
CA VAL A 108 1.48 -2.92 5.85
C VAL A 108 2.46 -3.05 4.71
N GLN A 109 2.48 -4.19 4.03
CA GLN A 109 3.27 -4.37 2.82
C GLN A 109 2.45 -3.92 1.61
N ILE A 110 2.88 -2.88 0.93
CA ILE A 110 2.32 -2.43 -0.35
C ILE A 110 2.88 -3.34 -1.44
N VAL A 111 2.01 -3.99 -2.18
CA VAL A 111 2.35 -4.94 -3.23
C VAL A 111 2.24 -4.30 -4.60
N ASP A 112 1.19 -3.50 -4.80
CA ASP A 112 0.91 -2.81 -6.04
C ASP A 112 0.08 -1.55 -5.81
N VAL A 113 0.22 -0.56 -6.68
CA VAL A 113 -0.50 0.72 -6.61
C VAL A 113 -0.89 1.16 -8.01
N GLY A 114 -2.12 1.67 -8.13
CA GLY A 114 -2.69 2.08 -9.41
C GLY A 114 -3.19 0.89 -10.21
N GLY A 115 -4.37 1.04 -10.77
CA GLY A 115 -4.96 0.03 -11.65
C GLY A 115 -4.22 -0.09 -12.97
N GLU A 116 -4.39 -1.24 -13.61
CA GLU A 116 -4.10 -1.36 -15.02
C GLU A 116 -5.01 -0.41 -15.81
N THR A 117 -4.49 0.09 -16.91
CA THR A 117 -5.14 0.92 -17.92
C THR A 117 -6.65 1.13 -17.77
N SER A 118 -7.07 2.31 -17.37
CA SER A 118 -8.46 2.70 -17.33
C SER A 118 -8.76 3.66 -18.48
N HIS A 119 -9.77 3.34 -19.30
CA HIS A 119 -10.33 4.26 -20.27
C HIS A 119 -9.32 4.89 -21.25
N GLY A 120 -8.29 4.15 -21.67
CA GLY A 120 -7.27 4.64 -22.62
C GLY A 120 -6.10 5.38 -21.99
N LEU A 121 -5.98 5.37 -20.68
CA LEU A 121 -4.76 5.78 -19.97
C LEU A 121 -3.95 4.54 -19.62
N ILE A 122 -2.65 4.57 -19.87
CA ILE A 122 -1.73 3.47 -19.67
C ILE A 122 -0.69 3.91 -18.66
N VAL A 123 -0.61 3.26 -17.51
CA VAL A 123 0.47 3.48 -16.54
C VAL A 123 1.71 2.79 -17.07
N THR A 124 2.68 3.59 -17.52
CA THR A 124 3.92 3.08 -18.15
C THR A 124 5.07 2.95 -17.17
N ARG A 125 5.06 3.72 -16.10
CA ARG A 125 6.09 3.65 -15.05
C ARG A 125 5.48 4.00 -13.70
N ARG A 126 5.93 3.29 -12.68
CA ARG A 126 5.67 3.59 -11.27
C ARG A 126 6.99 3.75 -10.55
N ALA A 127 7.04 4.69 -9.63
CA ALA A 127 8.20 4.88 -8.75
C ALA A 127 7.73 5.15 -7.32
N VAL A 128 8.57 4.86 -6.36
CA VAL A 128 8.28 5.02 -4.94
C VAL A 128 9.40 5.80 -4.25
N ARG A 129 9.04 6.59 -3.27
CA ARG A 129 9.97 7.28 -2.38
C ARG A 129 9.54 7.07 -0.94
N MET A 130 10.40 6.43 -0.16
CA MET A 130 10.14 6.17 1.26
C MET A 130 10.60 7.34 2.11
N LYS A 131 9.66 7.96 2.84
CA LYS A 131 9.97 8.96 3.87
C LYS A 131 8.96 8.90 5.01
N PRO A 132 9.38 9.21 6.24
CA PRO A 132 8.45 9.26 7.37
C PRO A 132 7.46 10.43 7.28
N ASP A 133 7.84 11.54 6.66
CA ASP A 133 7.00 12.72 6.46
C ASP A 133 7.45 13.43 5.18
N LEU A 134 6.59 13.41 4.17
CA LEU A 134 6.84 14.09 2.90
C LEU A 134 6.47 15.58 2.94
N SER A 135 5.64 16.00 3.89
CA SER A 135 5.20 17.41 3.98
C SER A 135 6.32 18.35 4.39
N SER A 136 7.29 17.86 5.15
CA SER A 136 8.44 18.62 5.62
C SER A 136 9.62 18.63 4.64
N ASP A 137 9.51 17.93 3.50
CA ASP A 137 10.60 17.81 2.55
C ASP A 137 10.73 19.06 1.68
N PRO A 138 11.90 19.74 1.68
CA PRO A 138 12.14 20.91 0.83
C PRO A 138 12.12 20.59 -0.66
N ASP A 139 12.39 19.32 -1.04
CA ASP A 139 12.29 18.86 -2.43
C ASP A 139 11.49 17.54 -2.54
N PRO A 140 10.16 17.63 -2.50
CA PRO A 140 9.31 16.43 -2.61
C PRO A 140 9.35 15.79 -4.00
N ASN A 141 10.07 16.38 -4.96
CA ASN A 141 10.07 15.94 -6.36
C ASN A 141 11.25 15.04 -6.73
N THR A 142 12.19 14.81 -5.84
CA THR A 142 13.39 14.01 -6.08
C THR A 142 13.43 12.73 -5.27
N GLY A 143 14.34 11.82 -5.60
CA GLY A 143 14.59 10.61 -4.84
C GLY A 143 13.53 9.51 -5.03
N PHE A 144 12.82 9.50 -6.16
CA PHE A 144 11.95 8.40 -6.55
C PHE A 144 12.77 7.28 -7.19
N GLU A 145 12.56 6.06 -6.71
CA GLU A 145 13.16 4.84 -7.23
C GLU A 145 12.10 3.99 -7.95
N PRO A 146 12.49 3.11 -8.88
CA PRO A 146 11.54 2.19 -9.52
C PRO A 146 10.70 1.46 -8.49
N PHE A 147 9.39 1.34 -8.74
CA PHE A 147 8.49 0.68 -7.81
C PHE A 147 8.88 -0.79 -7.60
N ALA A 148 9.02 -1.15 -6.36
CA ALA A 148 9.11 -2.53 -5.87
C ALA A 148 8.21 -2.63 -4.62
N PRO A 149 7.66 -3.82 -4.31
CA PRO A 149 6.90 -4.01 -3.09
C PRO A 149 7.68 -3.55 -1.85
N PHE A 150 7.05 -2.74 -0.99
CA PHE A 150 7.68 -2.16 0.19
C PHE A 150 6.77 -2.26 1.41
N THR A 151 7.31 -2.03 2.60
CA THR A 151 6.55 -2.08 3.86
C THR A 151 6.50 -0.72 4.51
N LEU A 152 5.29 -0.30 4.88
CA LEU A 152 5.03 0.88 5.70
C LEU A 152 4.82 0.47 7.15
N SER A 153 5.67 0.92 8.04
CA SER A 153 5.44 0.85 9.49
C SER A 153 4.30 1.77 9.90
N SER A 154 3.78 1.60 11.12
CA SER A 154 2.76 2.50 11.67
C SER A 154 3.21 3.96 11.61
N GLY A 155 2.37 4.83 11.08
CA GLY A 155 2.64 6.27 10.90
C GLY A 155 3.58 6.62 9.75
N GLN A 156 4.18 5.65 9.07
CA GLN A 156 5.09 5.88 7.96
C GLN A 156 4.33 6.21 6.68
N GLU A 157 4.96 7.04 5.84
CA GLU A 157 4.43 7.51 4.56
C GLU A 157 5.38 7.16 3.41
N ALA A 158 4.82 6.94 2.23
CA ALA A 158 5.56 6.80 0.98
C ALA A 158 4.94 7.67 -0.12
N GLY A 159 5.78 8.36 -0.86
CA GLY A 159 5.39 9.03 -2.10
C GLY A 159 5.33 8.04 -3.26
N ILE A 160 4.32 8.17 -4.08
CA ILE A 160 4.14 7.39 -5.31
C ILE A 160 4.18 8.34 -6.50
N GLU A 161 4.95 7.98 -7.50
CA GLU A 161 5.00 8.65 -8.79
C GLU A 161 4.48 7.72 -9.88
N MET A 162 3.58 8.22 -10.69
CA MET A 162 3.02 7.50 -11.83
C MET A 162 3.25 8.26 -13.13
N LEU A 163 3.88 7.61 -14.10
CA LEU A 163 3.95 8.09 -15.47
C LEU A 163 2.83 7.45 -16.28
N VAL A 164 1.95 8.28 -16.81
CA VAL A 164 0.77 7.87 -17.56
C VAL A 164 0.91 8.31 -19.01
N THR A 165 0.61 7.39 -19.91
CA THR A 165 0.53 7.65 -21.36
C THR A 165 -0.91 7.64 -21.81
N VAL A 166 -1.31 8.65 -22.56
CA VAL A 166 -2.61 8.68 -23.23
C VAL A 166 -2.54 7.78 -24.46
N GLY A 167 -3.46 6.82 -24.57
CA GLY A 167 -3.49 5.89 -25.71
C GLY A 167 -3.65 6.63 -27.03
N ASN A 168 -3.02 6.14 -28.10
CA ASN A 168 -3.00 6.78 -29.42
C ASN A 168 -4.40 6.94 -30.07
N ASN A 169 -5.36 6.11 -29.64
CA ASN A 169 -6.73 6.14 -30.16
C ASN A 169 -7.73 6.69 -29.12
N THR A 170 -7.23 7.30 -28.05
CA THR A 170 -8.08 7.78 -26.96
C THR A 170 -8.48 9.21 -27.21
N CYS A 171 -9.79 9.42 -27.28
CA CYS A 171 -10.38 10.74 -27.40
C CYS A 171 -11.48 10.88 -26.37
N PHE A 172 -11.33 11.82 -25.45
CA PHE A 172 -12.27 12.00 -24.35
C PHE A 172 -13.57 12.71 -24.78
N HIS A 173 -13.61 13.23 -26.02
CA HIS A 173 -14.79 13.90 -26.57
C HIS A 173 -15.80 12.96 -27.24
N GLU A 174 -15.39 11.78 -27.69
CA GLU A 174 -16.25 10.91 -28.55
C GLU A 174 -17.46 10.29 -27.84
N ARG A 175 -17.50 10.31 -26.49
CA ARG A 175 -18.57 9.67 -25.72
C ARG A 175 -19.50 10.63 -25.00
N GLY A 176 -19.50 11.89 -25.40
CA GLY A 176 -20.31 12.92 -24.74
C GLY A 176 -19.81 13.33 -23.37
N GLN A 177 -18.70 12.78 -22.90
CA GLN A 177 -18.01 13.20 -21.69
C GLN A 177 -16.78 14.02 -22.06
N PRO A 178 -16.70 15.29 -21.67
CA PRO A 178 -15.59 16.17 -22.04
C PRO A 178 -14.30 15.87 -21.33
N TYR A 179 -14.28 14.94 -20.37
CA TYR A 179 -13.11 14.59 -19.61
C TYR A 179 -13.19 13.17 -19.03
N LEU A 180 -12.04 12.60 -18.69
CA LEU A 180 -11.90 11.47 -17.79
C LEU A 180 -11.40 11.97 -16.44
N GLY A 181 -12.11 11.68 -15.37
CA GLY A 181 -11.74 12.10 -14.02
C GLY A 181 -11.62 10.89 -13.09
N TRP A 182 -10.68 10.93 -12.17
CA TRP A 182 -10.59 9.99 -11.05
C TRP A 182 -10.04 10.66 -9.80
N TYR A 183 -10.42 10.15 -8.65
CA TYR A 183 -10.01 10.61 -7.33
C TYR A 183 -9.65 9.46 -6.39
N LEU A 184 -9.79 8.23 -6.87
CA LEU A 184 -9.46 7.02 -6.14
C LEU A 184 -8.34 6.27 -6.83
N GLU A 185 -7.35 5.84 -6.06
CA GLU A 185 -6.30 4.94 -6.52
C GLU A 185 -6.47 3.55 -5.93
N SER A 186 -6.35 2.54 -6.78
CA SER A 186 -6.35 1.16 -6.33
C SER A 186 -5.02 0.83 -5.65
N VAL A 187 -5.10 0.14 -4.51
CA VAL A 187 -3.92 -0.31 -3.79
C VAL A 187 -4.08 -1.78 -3.43
N THR A 188 -3.11 -2.59 -3.82
CA THR A 188 -2.98 -3.97 -3.36
C THR A 188 -1.95 -4.02 -2.24
N TYR A 189 -2.36 -4.51 -1.08
CA TYR A 189 -1.50 -4.56 0.09
C TYR A 189 -1.69 -5.83 0.91
N LYS A 190 -0.74 -6.13 1.82
CA LYS A 190 -0.82 -7.25 2.76
C LYS A 190 -0.72 -6.75 4.19
N VAL A 191 -1.61 -7.26 5.03
CA VAL A 191 -1.56 -7.11 6.49
C VAL A 191 -1.52 -8.49 7.10
N LEU A 192 -0.53 -8.79 7.95
CA LEU A 192 -0.32 -10.12 8.53
C LEU A 192 -0.29 -11.25 7.47
N GLY A 193 0.26 -10.97 6.28
CA GLY A 193 0.32 -11.94 5.17
C GLY A 193 -0.96 -12.09 4.35
N ILE A 194 -2.07 -11.46 4.75
CA ILE A 194 -3.36 -11.50 4.05
C ILE A 194 -3.37 -10.40 2.97
N THR A 195 -3.51 -10.79 1.71
CA THR A 195 -3.63 -9.87 0.58
C THR A 195 -4.99 -9.20 0.56
N ARG A 196 -5.00 -7.91 0.28
CA ARG A 196 -6.19 -7.05 0.21
C ARG A 196 -6.10 -6.10 -0.95
N HIS A 197 -7.26 -5.71 -1.43
CA HIS A 197 -7.42 -4.65 -2.41
C HIS A 197 -8.27 -3.54 -1.77
N GLY A 198 -7.81 -2.33 -1.89
CA GLY A 198 -8.49 -1.15 -1.36
C GLY A 198 -8.42 0.00 -2.35
N TRP A 199 -9.17 1.04 -2.03
CA TRP A 199 -9.17 2.30 -2.76
C TRP A 199 -8.67 3.40 -1.86
N LEU A 200 -7.72 4.16 -2.33
CA LEU A 200 -7.18 5.31 -1.63
C LEU A 200 -7.83 6.57 -2.19
N ASP A 201 -8.59 7.28 -1.35
CA ASP A 201 -9.06 8.62 -1.68
C ASP A 201 -7.91 9.62 -1.52
N THR A 202 -7.50 10.24 -2.60
CA THR A 202 -6.37 11.17 -2.62
C THR A 202 -6.76 12.61 -2.28
N GLY A 203 -8.05 12.85 -2.04
CA GLY A 203 -8.58 14.17 -1.69
C GLY A 203 -8.47 15.22 -2.81
N SER A 204 -8.12 14.79 -4.02
CA SER A 204 -8.04 15.62 -5.22
C SER A 204 -8.45 14.82 -6.45
N GLU A 205 -9.11 15.46 -7.39
CA GLU A 205 -9.50 14.85 -8.66
C GLU A 205 -8.49 15.22 -9.74
N ILE A 206 -8.04 14.23 -10.52
CA ILE A 206 -7.34 14.48 -11.77
C ILE A 206 -8.35 14.36 -12.90
N ARG A 207 -8.43 15.38 -13.75
CA ARG A 207 -9.22 15.37 -14.98
C ARG A 207 -8.30 15.44 -16.18
N VAL A 208 -8.49 14.52 -17.11
CA VAL A 208 -7.79 14.53 -18.39
C VAL A 208 -8.78 14.93 -19.48
N THR A 209 -8.41 15.94 -20.24
CA THR A 209 -9.19 16.45 -21.38
C THR A 209 -8.35 16.36 -22.64
N SER A 210 -9.00 16.15 -23.78
CA SER A 210 -8.32 16.25 -25.06
C SER A 210 -8.22 17.70 -25.50
N ALA A 211 -7.05 18.09 -26.02
CA ALA A 211 -6.89 19.42 -26.62
C ALA A 211 -7.85 19.59 -27.81
N LEU A 212 -8.37 20.80 -27.97
CA LEU A 212 -9.23 21.15 -29.10
C LEU A 212 -8.51 20.81 -30.41
N GLY A 213 -9.13 19.99 -31.25
CA GLY A 213 -8.57 19.54 -32.53
C GLY A 213 -7.71 18.26 -32.45
N ALA A 214 -7.30 17.81 -31.26
CA ALA A 214 -6.55 16.55 -31.11
C ALA A 214 -7.40 15.32 -31.46
N CYS A 215 -8.72 15.47 -31.40
CA CYS A 215 -9.70 14.45 -31.74
C CYS A 215 -10.33 14.68 -33.12
N ALA A 216 -9.72 15.50 -33.96
CA ALA A 216 -10.25 15.74 -35.30
C ALA A 216 -10.29 14.44 -36.07
N ALA A 217 -11.52 13.97 -36.19
CA ALA A 217 -12.10 13.06 -37.14
C ALA A 217 -11.13 12.05 -37.81
N LYS A 218 -11.14 10.83 -37.33
CA LYS A 218 -11.23 9.69 -38.29
C LYS A 218 -12.66 9.68 -38.79
N ALA A 219 -12.93 10.53 -39.82
CA ALA A 219 -14.08 10.41 -40.66
C ALA A 219 -13.90 9.21 -41.59
#